data_4dc8c12a974dba9d2d7842cab1bac6a7
#
_entry.id   4dc8c12a974dba9d2d7842cab1bac6a7
#
_cell.length_a   1.000
_cell.length_b   1.000
_cell.length_c   1.000
_cell.angle_alpha   90.00
_cell.angle_beta   90.00
_cell.angle_gamma   90.00
#
_symmetry.space_group_name_H-M   'P 1'
#
loop_
_entity.id
_entity.type
_entity.pdbx_description
1 polymer ?
#
loop_
_entity_poly.entity_id
_entity_poly.type
_entity_poly.pdbx_seq_one_letter_code
_entity_poly.pdbx_strand_id
1 'polypeptide(L)'
;QMRNDTYQIGKEGADSQFDFLAGSTLMKPFNRRDPSQPYIYDYYRQKGYTVCRGPEGYNSQKNADKILLVDTDTTLKKWLPYVIEREPGKLGLEFMVQAGIEKLYKKKNKKGFFMMIEGASIDHASHPRDIATTIKETIEFDRSVRLAYEFYKKHPDETLIIVTADHETGGLTIGETTTHPFNWEYVNYQKMSKESLSKLFQKMRETWEIDTWEKTKKILAENTGLWDKIPVNAGEEAQLMQCY
;
A
#
# COMPACT_ATOMS: atom_id res chain seq x y z
N GLN A 1 -9.76 -13.74 17.91
CA GLN A 1 -10.41 -13.70 16.59
C GLN A 1 -9.54 -14.34 15.53
N MET A 2 -10.17 -15.03 14.58
CA MET A 2 -9.40 -15.56 13.46
C MET A 2 -9.13 -14.45 12.44
N ARG A 3 -7.88 -14.30 11.99
CA ARG A 3 -7.41 -13.33 10.99
C ARG A 3 -8.30 -13.26 9.73
N ASN A 4 -9.05 -14.32 9.44
CA ASN A 4 -9.91 -14.42 8.27
C ASN A 4 -11.34 -13.90 8.47
N ASP A 5 -11.72 -13.49 9.69
CA ASP A 5 -13.04 -12.93 9.97
C ASP A 5 -13.07 -11.41 9.75
N THR A 6 -12.76 -11.04 8.51
CA THR A 6 -12.58 -9.64 8.11
C THR A 6 -13.83 -8.79 8.28
N TYR A 7 -15.04 -9.37 8.14
CA TYR A 7 -16.28 -8.66 8.37
C TYR A 7 -16.44 -8.28 9.86
N GLN A 8 -16.20 -9.24 10.76
CA GLN A 8 -16.29 -8.99 12.20
C GLN A 8 -15.22 -7.99 12.66
N ILE A 9 -13.99 -8.10 12.15
CA ILE A 9 -12.92 -7.12 12.40
C ILE A 9 -13.37 -5.73 11.95
N GLY A 10 -13.98 -5.63 10.76
CA GLY A 10 -14.54 -4.36 10.26
C GLY A 10 -15.63 -3.79 11.20
N LYS A 11 -16.53 -4.61 11.75
CA LYS A 11 -17.53 -4.18 12.74
C LYS A 11 -16.89 -3.64 14.01
N GLU A 12 -15.91 -4.34 14.54
CA GLU A 12 -15.18 -3.92 15.75
C GLU A 12 -14.44 -2.60 15.52
N GLY A 13 -13.91 -2.39 14.30
CA GLY A 13 -13.37 -1.10 13.90
C GLY A 13 -14.40 0.03 14.04
N ALA A 14 -15.65 -0.19 13.61
CA ALA A 14 -16.72 0.79 13.78
C ALA A 14 -17.13 0.96 15.27
N ASP A 15 -17.17 -0.14 16.02
CA ASP A 15 -17.55 -0.15 17.44
C ASP A 15 -16.46 0.47 18.35
N SER A 16 -15.18 0.49 17.91
CA SER A 16 -14.08 1.12 18.63
C SER A 16 -14.20 2.63 18.77
N GLN A 17 -15.04 3.25 17.94
CA GLN A 17 -15.34 4.68 17.98
C GLN A 17 -14.12 5.59 17.82
N PHE A 18 -13.07 5.14 17.11
CA PHE A 18 -11.95 6.00 16.75
C PHE A 18 -12.42 7.21 15.94
N ASP A 19 -11.76 8.35 16.12
CA ASP A 19 -12.10 9.59 15.44
C ASP A 19 -11.74 9.58 13.95
N PHE A 20 -10.71 8.80 13.61
CA PHE A 20 -10.19 8.68 12.26
C PHE A 20 -9.70 7.27 11.99
N LEU A 21 -10.18 6.67 10.93
CA LEU A 21 -9.72 5.41 10.36
C LEU A 21 -9.43 5.61 8.89
N ALA A 22 -8.31 5.09 8.40
CA ALA A 22 -7.95 5.18 7.00
C ALA A 22 -7.31 3.89 6.48
N GLY A 23 -7.54 3.57 5.22
CA GLY A 23 -6.97 2.40 4.58
C GLY A 23 -7.43 2.24 3.13
N SER A 24 -7.10 1.12 2.49
CA SER A 24 -7.51 0.85 1.13
C SER A 24 -9.02 0.63 1.01
N THR A 25 -9.51 -0.36 1.71
CA THR A 25 -10.92 -0.79 1.70
C THR A 25 -11.21 -1.70 2.89
N LEU A 26 -12.48 -1.87 3.21
CA LEU A 26 -12.90 -2.91 4.14
C LEU A 26 -13.13 -4.22 3.38
N MET A 27 -12.31 -5.22 3.67
CA MET A 27 -12.36 -6.53 2.99
C MET A 27 -13.65 -7.26 3.29
N LYS A 28 -14.22 -7.94 2.29
CA LYS A 28 -15.45 -8.73 2.40
C LYS A 28 -16.58 -7.92 3.07
N PRO A 29 -17.02 -6.82 2.44
CA PRO A 29 -17.94 -5.85 3.05
C PRO A 29 -19.35 -6.40 3.30
N PHE A 30 -19.66 -7.60 2.84
CA PHE A 30 -20.86 -8.36 3.11
C PHE A 30 -20.53 -9.60 3.94
N ASN A 31 -21.33 -9.89 4.95
CA ASN A 31 -21.21 -11.14 5.69
C ASN A 31 -21.87 -12.29 4.91
N ARG A 32 -21.05 -13.11 4.25
CA ARG A 32 -21.56 -14.25 3.47
C ARG A 32 -22.14 -15.38 4.33
N ARG A 33 -21.78 -15.43 5.63
CA ARG A 33 -22.29 -16.45 6.57
C ARG A 33 -23.61 -16.04 7.20
N ASP A 34 -23.86 -14.75 7.28
CA ASP A 34 -25.09 -14.17 7.82
C ASP A 34 -25.52 -12.97 6.95
N PRO A 35 -26.32 -13.22 5.90
CA PRO A 35 -26.79 -12.16 5.01
C PRO A 35 -27.72 -11.12 5.67
N SER A 36 -28.20 -11.37 6.90
CA SER A 36 -29.01 -10.40 7.67
C SER A 36 -28.16 -9.24 8.20
N GLN A 37 -26.83 -9.42 8.26
CA GLN A 37 -25.93 -8.37 8.71
C GLN A 37 -25.84 -7.24 7.66
N PRO A 38 -25.76 -5.98 8.10
CA PRO A 38 -25.71 -4.84 7.18
C PRO A 38 -24.43 -4.85 6.32
N TYR A 39 -24.48 -4.16 5.20
CA TYR A 39 -23.27 -3.80 4.46
C TYR A 39 -22.33 -3.03 5.38
N ILE A 40 -21.05 -3.39 5.44
CA ILE A 40 -20.13 -2.89 6.47
C ILE A 40 -20.02 -1.35 6.47
N TYR A 41 -20.04 -0.70 5.33
CA TYR A 41 -19.99 0.76 5.26
C TYR A 41 -21.26 1.43 5.79
N ASP A 42 -22.42 0.78 5.67
CA ASP A 42 -23.66 1.27 6.28
C ASP A 42 -23.62 1.10 7.79
N TYR A 43 -23.00 0.03 8.27
CA TYR A 43 -22.76 -0.14 9.70
C TYR A 43 -21.86 0.98 10.26
N TYR A 44 -20.78 1.37 9.54
CA TYR A 44 -19.97 2.53 9.92
C TYR A 44 -20.81 3.82 9.96
N ARG A 45 -21.69 4.05 8.96
CA ARG A 45 -22.59 5.23 8.95
C ARG A 45 -23.55 5.22 10.15
N GLN A 46 -24.13 4.07 10.50
CA GLN A 46 -24.97 3.89 11.69
C GLN A 46 -24.22 4.19 12.99
N LYS A 47 -22.90 3.97 13.02
CA LYS A 47 -22.03 4.29 14.16
C LYS A 47 -21.51 5.74 14.14
N GLY A 48 -22.03 6.58 13.26
CA GLY A 48 -21.71 8.01 13.16
C GLY A 48 -20.48 8.35 12.34
N TYR A 49 -19.94 7.41 11.55
CA TYR A 49 -18.83 7.71 10.64
C TYR A 49 -19.31 8.31 9.33
N THR A 50 -18.59 9.31 8.87
CA THR A 50 -18.64 9.77 7.48
C THR A 50 -17.64 8.94 6.67
N VAL A 51 -18.13 8.24 5.65
CA VAL A 51 -17.31 7.43 4.75
C VAL A 51 -16.84 8.32 3.61
N CYS A 52 -15.58 8.72 3.66
CA CYS A 52 -14.90 9.52 2.64
C CYS A 52 -14.19 8.61 1.65
N ARG A 53 -14.34 8.86 0.35
CA ARG A 53 -13.66 8.09 -0.70
C ARG A 53 -12.64 8.94 -1.41
N GLY A 54 -11.37 8.53 -1.29
CA GLY A 54 -10.23 9.22 -1.86
C GLY A 54 -9.98 10.63 -1.31
N PRO A 55 -8.96 11.32 -1.82
CA PRO A 55 -8.58 12.67 -1.36
C PRO A 55 -9.69 13.70 -1.50
N GLU A 56 -10.41 13.69 -2.62
CA GLU A 56 -11.52 14.64 -2.86
C GLU A 56 -12.69 14.42 -1.89
N GLY A 57 -13.07 13.16 -1.67
CA GLY A 57 -14.10 12.79 -0.69
C GLY A 57 -13.73 13.23 0.72
N TYR A 58 -12.47 13.10 1.12
CA TYR A 58 -11.96 13.61 2.39
C TYR A 58 -12.06 15.15 2.43
N ASN A 59 -11.53 15.85 1.44
CA ASN A 59 -11.47 17.29 1.43
C ASN A 59 -12.86 17.94 1.52
N SER A 60 -13.88 17.34 0.90
CA SER A 60 -15.27 17.83 0.97
C SER A 60 -15.94 17.59 2.32
N GLN A 61 -15.46 16.64 3.13
CA GLN A 61 -16.12 16.19 4.36
C GLN A 61 -15.17 16.16 5.58
N LYS A 62 -14.00 16.78 5.52
CA LYS A 62 -12.96 16.74 6.57
C LYS A 62 -13.37 17.31 7.93
N ASN A 63 -14.49 18.03 7.98
CA ASN A 63 -15.03 18.58 9.23
C ASN A 63 -16.01 17.62 9.93
N ALA A 64 -16.34 16.47 9.33
CA ALA A 64 -17.19 15.45 9.95
C ALA A 64 -16.58 14.99 11.29
N ASP A 65 -17.42 14.57 12.25
CA ASP A 65 -16.94 14.22 13.59
C ASP A 65 -16.07 12.95 13.59
N LYS A 66 -16.49 11.89 12.92
CA LYS A 66 -15.73 10.65 12.73
C LYS A 66 -15.59 10.36 11.24
N ILE A 67 -14.40 9.97 10.82
CA ILE A 67 -14.10 9.72 9.41
C ILE A 67 -13.57 8.30 9.23
N LEU A 68 -14.15 7.61 8.25
CA LEU A 68 -13.54 6.45 7.61
C LEU A 68 -13.10 6.86 6.20
N LEU A 69 -11.81 6.98 5.98
CA LEU A 69 -11.22 7.31 4.69
C LEU A 69 -10.78 6.04 3.96
N VAL A 70 -11.35 5.79 2.78
CA VAL A 70 -11.03 4.62 1.95
C VAL A 70 -10.82 5.05 0.49
N ASP A 71 -10.30 4.13 -0.32
CA ASP A 71 -10.09 4.40 -1.74
C ASP A 71 -11.41 4.60 -2.51
N THR A 72 -11.31 5.28 -3.65
CA THR A 72 -12.42 5.46 -4.60
C THR A 72 -12.74 4.16 -5.34
N ASP A 73 -11.75 3.31 -5.55
CA ASP A 73 -11.95 2.02 -6.22
C ASP A 73 -12.62 1.01 -5.27
N THR A 74 -13.91 0.79 -5.50
CA THR A 74 -14.71 -0.18 -4.73
C THR A 74 -14.42 -1.63 -5.09
N THR A 75 -13.64 -1.87 -6.13
CA THR A 75 -13.25 -3.22 -6.59
C THR A 75 -11.99 -3.72 -5.92
N LEU A 76 -11.25 -2.86 -5.23
CA LEU A 76 -10.08 -3.26 -4.46
C LEU A 76 -10.43 -4.35 -3.46
N LYS A 77 -9.66 -5.42 -3.48
CA LYS A 77 -9.90 -6.59 -2.61
C LYS A 77 -9.01 -6.62 -1.39
N LYS A 78 -7.91 -5.87 -1.39
CA LYS A 78 -6.90 -5.92 -0.34
C LYS A 78 -6.29 -4.54 -0.04
N TRP A 79 -5.20 -4.18 -0.69
CA TRP A 79 -4.40 -2.98 -0.47
C TRP A 79 -4.51 -1.99 -1.62
N LEU A 80 -4.02 -0.78 -1.40
CA LEU A 80 -3.88 0.24 -2.43
C LEU A 80 -2.89 -0.21 -3.52
N PRO A 81 -2.98 0.32 -4.75
CA PRO A 81 -1.91 0.18 -5.72
C PRO A 81 -0.58 0.65 -5.14
N TYR A 82 0.48 -0.10 -5.40
CA TYR A 82 1.82 0.28 -4.95
C TYR A 82 2.27 1.61 -5.53
N VAL A 83 3.14 2.32 -4.82
CA VAL A 83 3.71 3.62 -5.24
C VAL A 83 4.28 3.56 -6.66
N ILE A 84 4.90 2.43 -7.02
CA ILE A 84 5.54 2.24 -8.33
C ILE A 84 4.57 2.39 -9.51
N GLU A 85 3.29 2.14 -9.29
CA GLU A 85 2.24 2.11 -10.32
C GLU A 85 1.02 2.98 -9.96
N ARG A 86 1.03 3.61 -8.78
CA ARG A 86 -0.07 4.46 -8.34
C ARG A 86 -0.06 5.79 -9.06
N GLU A 87 -1.20 6.13 -9.65
CA GLU A 87 -1.38 7.41 -10.35
C GLU A 87 -1.27 8.60 -9.38
N PRO A 88 -0.73 9.73 -9.85
CA PRO A 88 -0.70 10.96 -9.06
C PRO A 88 -2.10 11.39 -8.58
N GLY A 89 -2.18 11.87 -7.34
CA GLY A 89 -3.44 12.33 -6.75
C GLY A 89 -4.36 11.24 -6.20
N LYS A 90 -4.02 9.97 -6.37
CA LYS A 90 -4.74 8.86 -5.73
C LYS A 90 -4.38 8.74 -4.25
N LEU A 91 -5.24 8.05 -3.50
CA LEU A 91 -5.03 7.81 -2.08
C LEU A 91 -3.73 7.03 -1.84
N GLY A 92 -2.92 7.49 -0.91
CA GLY A 92 -1.69 6.85 -0.46
C GLY A 92 -1.47 7.07 1.02
N LEU A 93 -0.43 6.42 1.58
CA LEU A 93 -0.13 6.50 3.00
C LEU A 93 0.17 7.93 3.43
N GLU A 94 0.96 8.66 2.67
CA GLU A 94 1.33 10.06 2.95
C GLU A 94 0.08 10.94 3.09
N PHE A 95 -0.90 10.81 2.17
CA PHE A 95 -2.15 11.56 2.27
C PHE A 95 -2.97 11.15 3.50
N MET A 96 -3.07 9.84 3.80
CA MET A 96 -3.81 9.35 4.98
C MET A 96 -3.21 9.87 6.27
N VAL A 97 -1.89 9.93 6.37
CA VAL A 97 -1.18 10.47 7.54
C VAL A 97 -1.42 11.96 7.69
N GLN A 98 -1.31 12.74 6.61
CA GLN A 98 -1.62 14.16 6.62
C GLN A 98 -3.06 14.42 7.07
N ALA A 99 -4.02 13.71 6.49
CA ALA A 99 -5.43 13.81 6.82
C ALA A 99 -5.71 13.46 8.30
N GLY A 100 -5.06 12.41 8.81
CA GLY A 100 -5.17 11.98 10.20
C GLY A 100 -4.64 13.02 11.19
N ILE A 101 -3.44 13.55 10.95
CA ILE A 101 -2.86 14.61 11.77
C ILE A 101 -3.79 15.86 11.78
N GLU A 102 -4.22 16.31 10.57
CA GLU A 102 -5.12 17.45 10.45
C GLU A 102 -6.43 17.24 11.21
N LYS A 103 -7.03 16.05 11.07
CA LYS A 103 -8.30 15.71 11.70
C LYS A 103 -8.18 15.65 13.23
N LEU A 104 -7.19 14.94 13.74
CA LEU A 104 -7.04 14.69 15.17
C LEU A 104 -6.60 15.95 15.91
N TYR A 105 -5.72 16.76 15.33
CA TYR A 105 -5.27 18.00 15.92
C TYR A 105 -6.39 19.07 16.00
N LYS A 106 -7.24 19.18 14.97
CA LYS A 106 -8.38 20.12 14.96
C LYS A 106 -9.42 19.84 16.03
N LYS A 107 -9.53 18.62 16.52
CA LYS A 107 -10.53 18.23 17.53
C LYS A 107 -10.31 18.96 18.88
N LYS A 108 -9.22 19.70 19.04
CA LYS A 108 -8.85 20.48 20.25
C LYS A 108 -9.10 19.72 21.57
N ASN A 109 -8.81 18.43 21.54
CA ASN A 109 -8.90 17.61 22.74
C ASN A 109 -7.76 17.98 23.70
N LYS A 110 -8.08 18.52 24.87
CA LYS A 110 -7.07 18.87 25.89
C LYS A 110 -6.20 17.68 26.34
N LYS A 111 -6.62 16.45 26.05
CA LYS A 111 -5.87 15.22 26.36
C LYS A 111 -4.89 14.80 25.27
N GLY A 112 -4.84 15.54 24.15
CA GLY A 112 -4.06 15.17 22.97
C GLY A 112 -4.70 14.04 22.17
N PHE A 113 -3.91 13.38 21.32
CA PHE A 113 -4.35 12.25 20.50
C PHE A 113 -3.26 11.19 20.38
N PHE A 114 -3.65 9.97 20.07
CA PHE A 114 -2.79 8.88 19.67
C PHE A 114 -3.08 8.55 18.22
N MET A 115 -2.03 8.32 17.42
CA MET A 115 -2.17 7.91 16.03
C MET A 115 -1.20 6.77 15.74
N MET A 116 -1.73 5.63 15.27
CA MET A 116 -0.95 4.51 14.78
C MET A 116 -0.93 4.55 13.25
N ILE A 117 0.24 4.36 12.66
CA ILE A 117 0.46 4.40 11.21
C ILE A 117 1.22 3.15 10.83
N GLU A 118 0.72 2.43 9.83
CA GLU A 118 1.33 1.20 9.34
C GLU A 118 1.76 1.34 7.87
N GLY A 119 3.02 1.07 7.58
CA GLY A 119 3.56 0.96 6.23
C GLY A 119 3.36 -0.45 5.65
N ALA A 120 2.14 -0.99 5.70
CA ALA A 120 1.82 -2.39 5.38
C ALA A 120 2.27 -2.84 3.98
N SER A 121 2.33 -1.93 3.02
CA SER A 121 2.75 -2.25 1.65
C SER A 121 4.24 -2.59 1.55
N ILE A 122 5.07 -2.19 2.52
CA ILE A 122 6.49 -2.58 2.60
C ILE A 122 6.58 -4.09 2.77
N ASP A 123 5.85 -4.64 3.74
CA ASP A 123 5.76 -6.08 3.99
C ASP A 123 5.22 -6.84 2.77
N HIS A 124 4.11 -6.37 2.22
CA HIS A 124 3.48 -7.00 1.07
C HIS A 124 4.40 -7.06 -0.17
N ALA A 125 5.21 -6.04 -0.43
CA ALA A 125 6.17 -6.02 -1.52
C ALA A 125 7.42 -6.88 -1.21
N SER A 126 7.80 -6.96 0.06
CA SER A 126 8.97 -7.74 0.50
C SER A 126 8.73 -9.25 0.45
N HIS A 127 7.53 -9.73 0.74
CA HIS A 127 7.18 -11.16 0.65
C HIS A 127 7.50 -11.79 -0.72
N PRO A 128 7.13 -11.21 -1.87
CA PRO A 128 7.53 -11.71 -3.18
C PRO A 128 8.96 -11.31 -3.58
N ARG A 129 9.73 -10.67 -2.69
CA ARG A 129 11.09 -10.17 -2.96
C ARG A 129 11.13 -9.16 -4.13
N ASP A 130 10.17 -8.24 -4.14
CA ASP A 130 10.09 -7.15 -5.11
C ASP A 130 10.82 -5.92 -4.56
N ILE A 131 12.14 -5.89 -4.76
CA ILE A 131 13.01 -4.89 -4.14
C ILE A 131 12.67 -3.45 -4.58
N ALA A 132 12.36 -3.23 -5.85
CA ALA A 132 12.07 -1.89 -6.35
C ALA A 132 10.76 -1.34 -5.74
N THR A 133 9.75 -2.17 -5.65
CA THR A 133 8.48 -1.82 -5.01
C THR A 133 8.69 -1.59 -3.50
N THR A 134 9.42 -2.49 -2.82
CA THR A 134 9.73 -2.36 -1.38
C THR A 134 10.43 -1.03 -1.07
N ILE A 135 11.44 -0.64 -1.86
CA ILE A 135 12.15 0.63 -1.66
C ILE A 135 11.21 1.82 -1.85
N LYS A 136 10.35 1.82 -2.87
CA LYS A 136 9.41 2.92 -3.12
C LYS A 136 8.35 3.04 -2.02
N GLU A 137 7.85 1.92 -1.50
CA GLU A 137 6.94 1.92 -0.34
C GLU A 137 7.64 2.44 0.93
N THR A 138 8.91 2.07 1.15
CA THR A 138 9.71 2.59 2.27
C THR A 138 9.94 4.10 2.16
N ILE A 139 10.16 4.61 0.95
CA ILE A 139 10.28 6.06 0.72
C ILE A 139 8.96 6.79 1.00
N GLU A 140 7.80 6.21 0.64
CA GLU A 140 6.50 6.78 1.01
C GLU A 140 6.30 6.79 2.53
N PHE A 141 6.71 5.73 3.21
CA PHE A 141 6.69 5.69 4.67
C PHE A 141 7.59 6.75 5.30
N ASP A 142 8.81 6.95 4.78
CA ASP A 142 9.72 8.03 5.21
C ASP A 142 9.07 9.41 5.05
N ARG A 143 8.39 9.67 3.92
CA ARG A 143 7.64 10.92 3.73
C ARG A 143 6.52 11.08 4.75
N SER A 144 5.87 9.99 5.12
CA SER A 144 4.83 9.98 6.16
C SER A 144 5.42 10.28 7.54
N VAL A 145 6.60 9.73 7.87
CA VAL A 145 7.35 10.06 9.08
C VAL A 145 7.76 11.54 9.09
N ARG A 146 8.14 12.08 7.92
CA ARG A 146 8.45 13.51 7.78
C ARG A 146 7.25 14.40 8.14
N LEU A 147 6.03 14.05 7.75
CA LEU A 147 4.82 14.81 8.14
C LEU A 147 4.65 14.84 9.67
N ALA A 148 4.87 13.71 10.33
CA ALA A 148 4.85 13.64 11.79
C ALA A 148 5.97 14.49 12.42
N TYR A 149 7.17 14.47 11.83
CA TYR A 149 8.29 15.30 12.28
C TYR A 149 8.02 16.80 12.08
N GLU A 150 7.40 17.21 10.98
CA GLU A 150 6.98 18.61 10.77
C GLU A 150 5.92 19.06 11.80
N PHE A 151 5.08 18.15 12.25
CA PHE A 151 4.16 18.39 13.37
C PHE A 151 4.93 18.53 14.69
N TYR A 152 5.86 17.62 14.98
CA TYR A 152 6.73 17.68 16.14
C TYR A 152 7.47 19.01 16.24
N LYS A 153 8.06 19.52 15.16
CA LYS A 153 8.77 20.82 15.17
C LYS A 153 7.90 21.99 15.63
N LYS A 154 6.59 21.90 15.45
CA LYS A 154 5.62 22.91 15.91
C LYS A 154 5.16 22.68 17.36
N HIS A 155 5.33 21.47 17.86
CA HIS A 155 4.84 21.01 19.17
C HIS A 155 5.87 20.11 19.88
N PRO A 156 7.14 20.60 20.08
CA PRO A 156 8.24 19.72 20.49
C PRO A 156 8.08 19.16 21.91
N ASP A 157 7.46 19.92 22.80
CA ASP A 157 7.30 19.52 24.22
C ASP A 157 6.05 18.65 24.46
N GLU A 158 5.22 18.45 23.41
CA GLU A 158 3.93 17.76 23.52
C GLU A 158 3.83 16.56 22.59
N THR A 159 4.89 16.24 21.82
CA THR A 159 4.86 15.20 20.79
C THR A 159 5.91 14.14 21.01
N LEU A 160 5.51 12.88 21.03
CA LEU A 160 6.41 11.73 20.96
C LEU A 160 6.17 10.99 19.65
N ILE A 161 7.24 10.73 18.89
CA ILE A 161 7.22 9.92 17.68
C ILE A 161 8.04 8.66 17.93
N ILE A 162 7.44 7.51 17.67
CA ILE A 162 8.11 6.21 17.73
C ILE A 162 8.05 5.59 16.34
N VAL A 163 9.20 5.22 15.77
CA VAL A 163 9.31 4.49 14.50
C VAL A 163 9.95 3.14 14.80
N THR A 164 9.28 2.07 14.42
CA THR A 164 9.75 0.71 14.66
C THR A 164 9.25 -0.23 13.56
N ALA A 165 9.77 -1.42 13.52
CA ALA A 165 9.25 -2.53 12.73
C ALA A 165 8.78 -3.64 13.67
N ASP A 166 7.85 -4.48 13.21
CA ASP A 166 7.40 -5.68 13.90
C ASP A 166 8.33 -6.88 13.61
N HIS A 167 8.84 -6.98 12.38
CA HIS A 167 9.80 -8.00 11.92
C HIS A 167 10.46 -7.58 10.60
N GLU A 168 11.42 -8.35 10.15
CA GLU A 168 11.90 -8.33 8.79
C GLU A 168 10.98 -9.13 7.87
N THR A 169 11.04 -8.92 6.55
CA THR A 169 10.26 -9.67 5.59
C THR A 169 11.05 -9.92 4.30
N GLY A 170 11.05 -11.18 3.84
CA GLY A 170 11.66 -11.59 2.59
C GLY A 170 13.16 -11.79 2.63
N GLY A 171 13.83 -11.55 3.76
CA GLY A 171 15.27 -11.77 3.94
C GLY A 171 16.11 -10.80 3.10
N LEU A 172 15.64 -9.57 2.88
CA LEU A 172 16.40 -8.56 2.14
C LEU A 172 17.61 -8.15 2.97
N THR A 173 18.79 -8.52 2.49
CA THR A 173 20.07 -8.06 3.04
C THR A 173 20.85 -7.32 1.97
N ILE A 174 21.43 -6.20 2.35
CA ILE A 174 22.39 -5.49 1.52
C ILE A 174 23.77 -5.97 1.92
N GLY A 175 24.25 -6.99 1.19
CA GLY A 175 25.60 -7.52 1.35
C GLY A 175 26.47 -7.13 0.18
N GLU A 176 27.65 -6.56 0.42
CA GLU A 176 28.66 -6.43 -0.59
C GLU A 176 29.44 -7.74 -0.69
N THR A 177 29.38 -8.39 -1.86
CA THR A 177 30.39 -9.39 -2.22
C THR A 177 31.25 -8.81 -3.32
N THR A 178 32.55 -9.02 -3.25
CA THR A 178 33.50 -8.59 -4.30
C THR A 178 33.21 -9.22 -5.67
N THR A 179 32.42 -10.29 -5.70
CA THR A 179 32.07 -11.05 -6.91
C THR A 179 30.74 -10.63 -7.53
N HIS A 180 29.85 -9.99 -6.77
CA HIS A 180 28.51 -9.58 -7.25
C HIS A 180 28.15 -8.22 -6.66
N PRO A 181 28.72 -7.13 -7.22
CA PRO A 181 28.38 -5.78 -6.76
C PRO A 181 26.90 -5.49 -7.00
N PHE A 182 26.23 -4.96 -5.98
CA PHE A 182 24.84 -4.52 -6.11
C PHE A 182 24.79 -3.22 -6.92
N ASN A 183 24.05 -3.23 -8.03
CA ASN A 183 23.85 -2.02 -8.83
C ASN A 183 22.50 -1.36 -8.49
N TRP A 184 22.55 -0.33 -7.64
CA TRP A 184 21.38 0.42 -7.21
C TRP A 184 20.57 1.06 -8.34
N GLU A 185 21.21 1.38 -9.46
CA GLU A 185 20.53 1.99 -10.60
C GLU A 185 19.48 1.07 -11.21
N TYR A 186 19.67 -0.24 -11.14
CA TYR A 186 18.75 -1.22 -11.71
C TYR A 186 17.36 -1.15 -11.09
N VAL A 187 17.26 -0.75 -9.82
CA VAL A 187 15.98 -0.57 -9.11
C VAL A 187 15.09 0.49 -9.79
N ASN A 188 15.71 1.48 -10.46
CA ASN A 188 14.97 2.58 -11.10
C ASN A 188 14.31 2.18 -12.43
N TYR A 189 14.72 1.07 -13.03
CA TYR A 189 14.19 0.66 -14.34
C TYR A 189 12.90 -0.14 -14.25
N GLN A 190 12.57 -0.67 -13.07
CA GLN A 190 11.30 -1.35 -12.85
C GLN A 190 10.14 -0.34 -12.81
N LYS A 191 9.10 -0.57 -13.64
CA LYS A 191 7.95 0.35 -13.81
C LYS A 191 6.67 -0.15 -13.16
N MET A 192 6.58 -1.41 -12.84
CA MET A 192 5.43 -2.00 -12.14
C MET A 192 5.88 -3.05 -11.13
N SER A 193 5.00 -3.35 -10.18
CA SER A 193 5.26 -4.39 -9.18
C SER A 193 5.33 -5.78 -9.82
N LYS A 194 6.05 -6.69 -9.16
CA LYS A 194 6.09 -8.10 -9.56
C LYS A 194 4.69 -8.72 -9.62
N GLU A 195 3.79 -8.30 -8.71
CA GLU A 195 2.40 -8.75 -8.70
C GLU A 195 1.65 -8.29 -9.94
N SER A 196 1.77 -7.01 -10.31
CA SER A 196 1.11 -6.46 -11.50
C SER A 196 1.68 -7.04 -12.78
N LEU A 197 3.00 -7.25 -12.84
CA LEU A 197 3.64 -7.91 -13.97
C LEU A 197 3.13 -9.36 -14.13
N SER A 198 3.01 -10.10 -13.04
CA SER A 198 2.46 -11.46 -13.06
C SER A 198 1.00 -11.50 -13.54
N LYS A 199 0.17 -10.54 -13.09
CA LYS A 199 -1.22 -10.42 -13.55
C LYS A 199 -1.31 -10.06 -15.03
N LEU A 200 -0.41 -9.19 -15.50
CA LEU A 200 -0.32 -8.83 -16.91
C LEU A 200 -0.05 -10.07 -17.76
N PHE A 201 0.98 -10.86 -17.41
CA PHE A 201 1.29 -12.11 -18.11
C PHE A 201 0.16 -13.12 -18.06
N GLN A 202 -0.48 -13.29 -16.90
CA GLN A 202 -1.63 -14.17 -16.78
C GLN A 202 -2.74 -13.76 -17.75
N LYS A 203 -3.13 -12.49 -17.76
CA LYS A 203 -4.16 -11.97 -18.67
C LYS A 203 -3.78 -12.19 -20.14
N MET A 204 -2.55 -11.89 -20.52
CA MET A 204 -2.08 -12.03 -21.90
C MET A 204 -2.00 -13.49 -22.35
N ARG A 205 -1.75 -14.44 -21.44
CA ARG A 205 -1.87 -15.89 -21.75
C ARG A 205 -3.32 -16.28 -21.98
N GLU A 206 -4.25 -15.82 -21.14
CA GLU A 206 -5.69 -16.10 -21.28
C GLU A 206 -6.27 -15.55 -22.59
N THR A 207 -5.71 -14.44 -23.12
CA THR A 207 -6.13 -13.80 -24.38
C THR A 207 -5.28 -14.20 -25.58
N TRP A 208 -4.32 -15.12 -25.42
CA TRP A 208 -3.38 -15.56 -26.47
C TRP A 208 -2.54 -14.42 -27.09
N GLU A 209 -2.37 -13.32 -26.36
CA GLU A 209 -1.56 -12.17 -26.83
C GLU A 209 -0.06 -12.44 -26.75
N ILE A 210 0.39 -13.30 -25.84
CA ILE A 210 1.77 -13.81 -25.74
C ILE A 210 1.81 -15.27 -26.15
N ASP A 211 2.29 -15.50 -27.34
CA ASP A 211 2.44 -16.82 -27.98
C ASP A 211 3.90 -17.16 -28.30
N THR A 212 4.82 -16.21 -28.04
CA THR A 212 6.25 -16.38 -28.35
C THR A 212 7.14 -15.79 -27.27
N TRP A 213 8.33 -16.37 -27.09
CA TRP A 213 9.36 -15.85 -26.20
C TRP A 213 9.71 -14.39 -26.51
N GLU A 214 9.80 -14.01 -27.78
CA GLU A 214 10.15 -12.66 -28.18
C GLU A 214 9.14 -11.61 -27.69
N LYS A 215 7.85 -11.93 -27.72
CA LYS A 215 6.82 -11.04 -27.14
C LYS A 215 6.97 -10.92 -25.62
N THR A 216 7.20 -12.02 -24.94
CA THR A 216 7.44 -12.06 -23.49
C THR A 216 8.68 -11.25 -23.12
N LYS A 217 9.79 -11.45 -23.85
CA LYS A 217 11.05 -10.74 -23.68
C LYS A 217 10.88 -9.22 -23.84
N LYS A 218 10.12 -8.79 -24.85
CA LYS A 218 9.82 -7.37 -25.07
C LYS A 218 9.07 -6.76 -23.87
N ILE A 219 8.06 -7.43 -23.36
CA ILE A 219 7.28 -6.94 -22.21
C ILE A 219 8.16 -6.87 -20.95
N LEU A 220 9.01 -7.86 -20.73
CA LEU A 220 9.98 -7.85 -19.63
C LEU A 220 10.93 -6.67 -19.77
N ALA A 221 11.53 -6.47 -20.95
CA ALA A 221 12.44 -5.36 -21.21
C ALA A 221 11.79 -4.00 -20.93
N GLU A 222 10.58 -3.78 -21.43
CA GLU A 222 9.83 -2.53 -21.26
C GLU A 222 9.49 -2.21 -19.80
N ASN A 223 9.27 -3.23 -18.97
CA ASN A 223 8.79 -3.06 -17.59
C ASN A 223 9.86 -3.26 -16.51
N THR A 224 11.01 -3.82 -16.87
CA THR A 224 12.10 -4.09 -15.91
C THR A 224 13.44 -3.51 -16.32
N GLY A 225 13.58 -3.12 -17.58
CA GLY A 225 14.86 -2.65 -18.15
C GLY A 225 15.82 -3.76 -18.56
N LEU A 226 15.44 -5.05 -18.40
CA LEU A 226 16.26 -6.18 -18.85
C LEU A 226 16.56 -6.08 -20.35
N TRP A 227 17.76 -6.48 -20.78
CA TRP A 227 18.31 -6.39 -22.14
C TRP A 227 18.50 -4.98 -22.71
N ASP A 228 17.83 -3.95 -22.18
CA ASP A 228 17.99 -2.56 -22.62
C ASP A 228 18.94 -1.78 -21.69
N LYS A 229 18.63 -1.72 -20.39
CA LYS A 229 19.40 -0.99 -19.37
C LYS A 229 20.19 -1.93 -18.48
N ILE A 230 19.70 -3.15 -18.30
CA ILE A 230 20.30 -4.20 -17.49
C ILE A 230 20.79 -5.27 -18.45
N PRO A 231 22.11 -5.49 -18.56
CA PRO A 231 22.63 -6.54 -19.41
C PRO A 231 22.18 -7.91 -18.90
N VAL A 232 21.76 -8.76 -19.83
CA VAL A 232 21.34 -10.14 -19.56
C VAL A 232 22.21 -11.05 -20.42
N ASN A 233 22.96 -11.95 -19.81
CA ASN A 233 23.79 -12.91 -20.53
C ASN A 233 22.97 -14.11 -21.03
N ALA A 234 23.55 -14.90 -21.94
CA ALA A 234 22.87 -16.04 -22.55
C ALA A 234 22.39 -17.11 -21.54
N GLY A 235 23.15 -17.31 -20.45
CA GLY A 235 22.77 -18.25 -19.39
C GLY A 235 21.55 -17.77 -18.57
N GLU A 236 21.51 -16.48 -18.25
CA GLU A 236 20.37 -15.85 -17.58
C GLU A 236 19.13 -15.83 -18.47
N GLU A 237 19.30 -15.52 -19.77
CA GLU A 237 18.19 -15.58 -20.72
C GLU A 237 17.63 -17.00 -20.86
N ALA A 238 18.50 -18.02 -20.91
CA ALA A 238 18.07 -19.42 -20.93
C ALA A 238 17.27 -19.81 -19.69
N GLN A 239 17.66 -19.33 -18.49
CA GLN A 239 16.89 -19.55 -17.27
C GLN A 239 15.51 -18.89 -17.31
N LEU A 240 15.43 -17.65 -17.77
CA LEU A 240 14.16 -16.94 -17.94
C LEU A 240 13.26 -17.64 -18.95
N MET A 241 13.82 -18.14 -20.04
CA MET A 241 13.11 -18.87 -21.08
C MET A 241 12.53 -20.21 -20.57
N GLN A 242 13.20 -20.86 -19.60
CA GLN A 242 12.67 -22.08 -18.98
C GLN A 242 11.41 -21.82 -18.13
N CYS A 243 11.18 -20.59 -17.69
CA CYS A 243 10.00 -20.18 -16.92
C CYS A 243 8.82 -19.76 -17.81
N TYR A 244 9.05 -19.65 -19.11
CA TYR A 244 8.07 -19.28 -20.12
C TYR A 244 7.18 -20.47 -20.52
#